data_7d571dc9561a40eb24bdac875dcfef7f
#
_entry.id   7d571dc9561a40eb24bdac875dcfef7f
#
_cell.length_a   1.000
_cell.length_b   1.000
_cell.length_c   1.000
_cell.angle_alpha   90.00
_cell.angle_beta   90.00
_cell.angle_gamma   90.00
#
_symmetry.space_group_name_H-M   'P 1'
#
loop_
_entity.id
_entity.type
_entity.pdbx_description
1 polymer ?
#
loop_
_entity_poly.entity_id
_entity_poly.type
_entity_poly.pdbx_seq_one_letter_code
_entity_poly.pdbx_strand_id
1 'polypeptide(L)'
;MRTLIALLLTLLLTGCGAASMTMVTGSPPPAASAPEPKAAETVRYTVELVEWSDEVRTEDGTTLASYTFQLPVLTAVRADGTPITEARSEPEEQAISAASAFNEKFGKWAAAEEFQEFVASAGEELGLRRECDVQWTPYELTLDCTVYQTDRIISVAGLYYTYTSGAHPNTWQLSWNFDLEQGAFFGPELLADNTELQEAVSGEIIRQAKEPLEDGTVPAEWYWEDYEAIIANWASYTVNFDEEGMVVIFSPYELAPYAAGLQTFRLSYNWLEPHLSAHGRALLGLEAE
;
A
#
# COMPACT_ATOMS: atom_id res chain seq x y z
N MET A 1 -24.42 5.72 41.80
CA MET A 1 -24.19 6.91 42.66
C MET A 1 -23.69 8.00 41.74
N ARG A 2 -24.53 8.87 41.21
CA ARG A 2 -24.86 10.23 41.70
C ARG A 2 -23.62 11.10 41.84
N THR A 3 -23.37 12.16 41.05
CA THR A 3 -24.05 13.44 41.26
C THR A 3 -23.94 14.34 40.01
N LEU A 4 -25.06 14.91 39.61
CA LEU A 4 -25.24 16.12 38.77
C LEU A 4 -24.79 17.37 39.55
N ILE A 5 -24.18 18.35 38.83
CA ILE A 5 -24.18 19.74 39.27
C ILE A 5 -24.64 20.60 38.10
N ALA A 6 -25.83 21.20 38.28
CA ALA A 6 -26.37 22.27 37.46
C ALA A 6 -25.91 23.60 38.04
N LEU A 7 -25.56 24.58 37.20
CA LEU A 7 -25.36 25.98 37.63
C LEU A 7 -26.22 26.92 36.81
N LEU A 8 -26.97 27.72 37.57
CA LEU A 8 -27.99 28.67 37.17
C LEU A 8 -27.41 29.92 36.50
N LEU A 9 -28.15 30.38 35.49
CA LEU A 9 -27.99 31.68 34.83
C LEU A 9 -28.79 32.73 35.61
N THR A 10 -28.21 33.86 36.00
CA THR A 10 -28.94 35.04 36.50
C THR A 10 -28.74 36.23 35.57
N LEU A 11 -29.84 36.66 34.98
CA LEU A 11 -29.98 37.92 34.24
C LEU A 11 -30.14 39.09 35.23
N LEU A 12 -29.45 40.20 34.97
CA LEU A 12 -29.79 41.51 35.55
C LEU A 12 -29.81 42.58 34.44
N LEU A 13 -31.02 43.09 34.19
CA LEU A 13 -31.33 44.30 33.41
C LEU A 13 -31.44 45.51 34.35
N THR A 14 -30.75 46.59 33.99
CA THR A 14 -31.14 48.03 34.30
C THR A 14 -30.07 48.89 33.61
N GLY A 15 -30.29 50.00 32.98
CA GLY A 15 -31.28 51.02 32.92
C GLY A 15 -30.88 52.06 31.85
N CYS A 16 -31.90 52.80 31.41
CA CYS A 16 -31.85 53.89 30.46
C CYS A 16 -30.97 55.09 30.87
N GLY A 17 -30.23 55.65 29.90
CA GLY A 17 -29.62 56.96 29.96
C GLY A 17 -29.49 57.51 28.54
N ALA A 18 -30.40 58.44 28.19
CA ALA A 18 -30.35 59.20 26.94
C ALA A 18 -29.31 60.32 27.05
N ALA A 19 -28.31 60.28 26.20
CA ALA A 19 -27.41 61.42 25.97
C ALA A 19 -27.36 61.70 24.47
N SER A 20 -27.77 62.91 24.11
CA SER A 20 -27.63 63.44 22.75
C SER A 20 -26.14 63.57 22.39
N MET A 21 -25.73 62.97 21.34
CA MET A 21 -24.39 63.16 20.77
C MET A 21 -24.48 63.74 19.36
N THR A 22 -23.81 64.81 19.18
CA THR A 22 -23.55 65.54 17.94
C THR A 22 -22.83 64.64 16.94
N MET A 23 -23.34 64.53 15.73
CA MET A 23 -22.69 63.82 14.63
C MET A 23 -21.41 64.58 14.19
N VAL A 24 -20.28 63.91 14.38
CA VAL A 24 -19.02 64.22 13.64
C VAL A 24 -18.90 63.22 12.51
N THR A 25 -19.02 63.68 11.27
CA THR A 25 -18.79 62.88 10.07
C THR A 25 -17.28 62.70 9.90
N GLY A 26 -16.73 61.62 10.48
CA GLY A 26 -15.40 61.15 10.18
C GLY A 26 -15.52 60.06 9.12
N SER A 27 -14.76 60.19 8.02
CA SER A 27 -14.59 59.10 7.02
C SER A 27 -14.12 57.80 7.68
N PRO A 28 -14.67 56.66 7.34
CA PRO A 28 -14.21 55.39 7.89
C PRO A 28 -12.74 55.17 7.51
N PRO A 29 -11.91 54.63 8.40
CA PRO A 29 -10.53 54.20 8.04
C PRO A 29 -10.60 53.15 6.94
N PRO A 30 -9.58 53.09 6.04
CA PRO A 30 -9.53 52.06 5.02
C PRO A 30 -9.56 50.70 5.69
N ALA A 31 -10.46 49.82 5.19
CA ALA A 31 -10.56 48.46 5.64
C ALA A 31 -9.15 47.81 5.50
N ALA A 32 -8.63 47.28 6.61
CA ALA A 32 -7.45 46.47 6.57
C ALA A 32 -7.71 45.32 5.57
N SER A 33 -6.93 45.23 4.53
CA SER A 33 -6.94 44.11 3.59
C SER A 33 -6.85 42.84 4.40
N ALA A 34 -7.82 41.95 4.26
CA ALA A 34 -7.71 40.60 4.79
C ALA A 34 -6.40 40.01 4.27
N PRO A 35 -5.62 39.29 5.10
CA PRO A 35 -4.43 38.61 4.61
C PRO A 35 -4.85 37.73 3.45
N GLU A 36 -4.16 37.85 2.32
CA GLU A 36 -4.34 36.94 1.20
C GLU A 36 -4.18 35.51 1.75
N PRO A 37 -5.06 34.56 1.35
CA PRO A 37 -4.92 33.19 1.77
C PRO A 37 -3.52 32.75 1.33
N LYS A 38 -2.68 32.39 2.30
CA LYS A 38 -1.37 31.78 2.05
C LYS A 38 -1.65 30.62 1.13
N ALA A 39 -1.01 30.60 -0.05
CA ALA A 39 -1.09 29.46 -0.96
C ALA A 39 -0.85 28.20 -0.13
N ALA A 40 -1.75 27.23 -0.20
CA ALA A 40 -1.59 25.98 0.52
C ALA A 40 -0.22 25.41 0.16
N GLU A 41 0.61 25.18 1.17
CA GLU A 41 1.92 24.56 0.96
C GLU A 41 1.66 23.16 0.40
N THR A 42 1.89 22.97 -0.89
CA THR A 42 1.64 21.70 -1.58
C THR A 42 2.74 20.74 -1.18
N VAL A 43 2.41 19.76 -0.35
CA VAL A 43 3.28 18.63 -0.06
C VAL A 43 3.15 17.60 -1.19
N ARG A 44 4.24 16.98 -1.54
CA ARG A 44 4.32 15.87 -2.50
C ARG A 44 5.07 14.70 -1.89
N TYR A 45 5.03 13.57 -2.58
CA TYR A 45 5.75 12.37 -2.18
C TYR A 45 6.60 11.86 -3.34
N THR A 46 7.78 11.34 -3.01
CA THR A 46 8.64 10.62 -3.94
C THR A 46 8.93 9.23 -3.39
N VAL A 47 8.91 8.22 -4.26
CA VAL A 47 9.28 6.84 -3.90
C VAL A 47 10.55 6.48 -4.66
N GLU A 48 11.53 5.95 -3.94
CA GLU A 48 12.75 5.38 -4.51
C GLU A 48 12.86 3.91 -4.13
N LEU A 49 13.29 3.05 -5.06
CA LEU A 49 13.64 1.67 -4.76
C LEU A 49 15.08 1.62 -4.29
N VAL A 50 15.28 1.09 -3.09
CA VAL A 50 16.60 0.93 -2.46
C VAL A 50 16.93 -0.55 -2.35
N GLU A 51 18.13 -0.92 -2.79
CA GLU A 51 18.61 -2.30 -2.70
C GLU A 51 19.24 -2.57 -1.32
N TRP A 52 18.83 -3.68 -0.73
CA TRP A 52 19.38 -4.26 0.50
C TRP A 52 19.83 -5.67 0.18
N SER A 53 21.10 -5.98 0.38
CA SER A 53 21.63 -7.31 0.10
C SER A 53 22.69 -7.73 1.11
N ASP A 54 22.75 -9.03 1.37
CA ASP A 54 23.80 -9.66 2.17
C ASP A 54 24.04 -11.10 1.71
N GLU A 55 25.20 -11.63 2.03
CA GLU A 55 25.60 -13.00 1.72
C GLU A 55 26.34 -13.60 2.92
N VAL A 56 25.93 -14.79 3.34
CA VAL A 56 26.58 -15.53 4.41
C VAL A 56 27.36 -16.72 3.88
N ARG A 57 28.61 -16.87 4.34
CA ARG A 57 29.53 -17.95 3.97
C ARG A 57 29.98 -18.73 5.20
N THR A 58 30.31 -19.98 4.98
CA THR A 58 31.03 -20.81 5.97
C THR A 58 32.49 -20.37 6.09
N GLU A 59 33.20 -20.90 7.10
CA GLU A 59 34.64 -20.65 7.30
C GLU A 59 35.50 -21.10 6.10
N ASP A 60 35.10 -22.16 5.39
CA ASP A 60 35.78 -22.64 4.19
C ASP A 60 35.44 -21.86 2.92
N GLY A 61 34.62 -20.81 3.03
CA GLY A 61 34.24 -19.91 1.95
C GLY A 61 33.05 -20.39 1.11
N THR A 62 32.38 -21.49 1.47
CA THR A 62 31.16 -21.94 0.80
C THR A 62 30.02 -20.98 1.11
N THR A 63 29.36 -20.41 0.08
CA THR A 63 28.16 -19.60 0.25
C THR A 63 27.02 -20.46 0.82
N LEU A 64 26.43 -20.04 1.92
CA LEU A 64 25.26 -20.66 2.53
C LEU A 64 23.97 -20.09 1.94
N ALA A 65 23.81 -18.79 2.07
CA ALA A 65 22.61 -18.09 1.66
C ALA A 65 22.92 -16.64 1.27
N SER A 66 22.09 -16.08 0.42
CA SER A 66 22.10 -14.66 0.08
C SER A 66 20.69 -14.11 0.03
N TYR A 67 20.56 -12.80 0.23
CA TYR A 67 19.32 -12.09 -0.11
C TYR A 67 19.59 -10.82 -0.90
N THR A 68 18.60 -10.43 -1.71
CA THR A 68 18.56 -9.14 -2.40
C THR A 68 17.12 -8.64 -2.38
N PHE A 69 16.88 -7.53 -1.70
CA PHE A 69 15.57 -6.89 -1.59
C PHE A 69 15.64 -5.49 -2.21
N GLN A 70 14.76 -5.21 -3.17
CA GLN A 70 14.52 -3.87 -3.70
C GLN A 70 13.27 -3.31 -3.02
N LEU A 71 13.45 -2.49 -1.99
CA LEU A 71 12.37 -2.00 -1.14
C LEU A 71 12.07 -0.53 -1.43
N PRO A 72 10.78 -0.14 -1.48
CA PRO A 72 10.39 1.25 -1.67
C PRO A 72 10.63 2.07 -0.39
N VAL A 73 11.19 3.26 -0.57
CA VAL A 73 11.36 4.27 0.47
C VAL A 73 10.59 5.52 0.08
N LEU A 74 9.64 5.92 0.91
CA LEU A 74 8.79 7.09 0.71
C LEU A 74 9.40 8.31 1.40
N THR A 75 9.51 9.41 0.66
CA THR A 75 9.97 10.69 1.17
C THR A 75 8.92 11.76 0.90
N ALA A 76 8.51 12.49 1.94
CA ALA A 76 7.71 13.70 1.80
C ALA A 76 8.58 14.85 1.34
N VAL A 77 8.14 15.59 0.30
CA VAL A 77 8.88 16.70 -0.27
C VAL A 77 7.99 17.94 -0.43
N ARG A 78 8.62 19.13 -0.38
CA ARG A 78 7.97 20.40 -0.71
C ARG A 78 7.74 20.52 -2.21
N ALA A 79 6.99 21.52 -2.62
CA ALA A 79 6.71 21.81 -4.03
C ALA A 79 7.97 21.98 -4.88
N ASP A 80 9.08 22.43 -4.27
CA ASP A 80 10.39 22.61 -4.91
C ASP A 80 11.25 21.33 -4.95
N GLY A 81 10.71 20.19 -4.45
CA GLY A 81 11.41 18.92 -4.37
C GLY A 81 12.31 18.74 -3.14
N THR A 82 12.36 19.73 -2.24
CA THR A 82 13.17 19.63 -1.01
C THR A 82 12.56 18.64 -0.03
N PRO A 83 13.30 17.61 0.47
CA PRO A 83 12.82 16.71 1.50
C PRO A 83 12.37 17.44 2.77
N ILE A 84 11.27 17.00 3.35
CA ILE A 84 10.73 17.55 4.59
C ILE A 84 11.29 16.73 5.76
N THR A 85 12.34 17.23 6.40
CA THR A 85 12.95 16.61 7.59
C THR A 85 12.41 17.21 8.89
N GLU A 86 11.94 18.47 8.84
CA GLU A 86 11.30 19.18 9.94
C GLU A 86 10.06 19.89 9.41
N ALA A 87 8.91 19.62 10.06
CA ALA A 87 7.65 20.21 9.67
C ALA A 87 7.59 21.69 10.05
N ARG A 88 7.03 22.52 9.16
CA ARG A 88 6.72 23.94 9.36
C ARG A 88 5.24 24.23 9.40
N SER A 89 4.42 23.22 9.12
CA SER A 89 2.98 23.29 9.07
C SER A 89 2.37 21.93 9.37
N GLU A 90 1.07 21.92 9.73
CA GLU A 90 0.32 20.68 9.97
C GLU A 90 0.31 19.72 8.76
N PRO A 91 0.12 20.17 7.50
CA PRO A 91 0.25 19.29 6.34
C PRO A 91 1.64 18.64 6.21
N GLU A 92 2.73 19.34 6.56
CA GLU A 92 4.08 18.78 6.56
C GLU A 92 4.25 17.73 7.68
N GLU A 93 3.66 17.94 8.88
CA GLU A 93 3.66 16.93 9.96
C GLU A 93 2.92 15.65 9.53
N GLN A 94 1.75 15.81 8.92
CA GLN A 94 0.97 14.68 8.40
C GLN A 94 1.75 13.92 7.34
N ALA A 95 2.43 14.62 6.44
CA ALA A 95 3.22 13.99 5.38
C ALA A 95 4.45 13.22 5.90
N ILE A 96 5.16 13.77 6.89
CA ILE A 96 6.24 13.04 7.57
C ILE A 96 5.70 11.78 8.24
N SER A 97 4.55 11.89 8.93
CA SER A 97 3.91 10.75 9.60
C SER A 97 3.51 9.67 8.61
N ALA A 98 2.90 10.03 7.48
CA ALA A 98 2.53 9.10 6.41
C ALA A 98 3.77 8.40 5.82
N ALA A 99 4.83 9.17 5.49
CA ALA A 99 6.07 8.59 4.99
C ALA A 99 6.71 7.62 6.01
N SER A 100 6.68 7.97 7.30
CA SER A 100 7.19 7.11 8.37
C SER A 100 6.39 5.81 8.48
N ALA A 101 5.05 5.86 8.45
CA ALA A 101 4.18 4.70 8.51
C ALA A 101 4.40 3.76 7.31
N PHE A 102 4.58 4.32 6.11
CA PHE A 102 4.92 3.55 4.92
C PHE A 102 6.27 2.85 5.08
N ASN A 103 7.31 3.60 5.45
CA ASN A 103 8.67 3.07 5.55
C ASN A 103 8.83 2.03 6.67
N GLU A 104 8.08 2.14 7.78
CA GLU A 104 8.08 1.15 8.85
C GLU A 104 7.67 -0.25 8.35
N LYS A 105 6.71 -0.30 7.40
CA LYS A 105 6.25 -1.56 6.81
C LYS A 105 7.38 -2.31 6.11
N PHE A 106 8.19 -1.58 5.34
CA PHE A 106 9.30 -2.16 4.57
C PHE A 106 10.59 -2.28 5.40
N GLY A 107 10.73 -1.47 6.46
CA GLY A 107 11.88 -1.57 7.38
C GLY A 107 12.01 -2.94 8.05
N LYS A 108 10.90 -3.67 8.23
CA LYS A 108 10.91 -5.05 8.75
C LYS A 108 11.61 -6.02 7.80
N TRP A 109 11.45 -5.85 6.51
CA TRP A 109 12.17 -6.62 5.49
C TRP A 109 13.66 -6.30 5.51
N ALA A 110 14.02 -5.01 5.62
CA ALA A 110 15.40 -4.57 5.70
C ALA A 110 16.13 -5.10 6.95
N ALA A 111 15.39 -5.33 8.06
CA ALA A 111 15.94 -5.92 9.28
C ALA A 111 16.32 -7.40 9.14
N ALA A 112 15.81 -8.07 8.11
CA ALA A 112 16.16 -9.43 7.69
C ALA A 112 16.17 -10.49 8.82
N GLU A 113 15.25 -10.39 9.79
CA GLU A 113 15.15 -11.38 10.87
C GLU A 113 14.90 -12.78 10.31
N GLU A 114 14.02 -12.89 9.30
CA GLU A 114 13.74 -14.14 8.60
C GLU A 114 14.99 -14.72 7.91
N PHE A 115 15.93 -13.87 7.51
CA PHE A 115 17.16 -14.31 6.86
C PHE A 115 18.06 -15.09 7.81
N GLN A 116 18.04 -14.83 9.13
CA GLN A 116 18.85 -15.59 10.10
C GLN A 116 18.36 -17.04 10.20
N GLU A 117 17.05 -17.28 10.25
CA GLU A 117 16.49 -18.63 10.25
C GLU A 117 16.76 -19.35 8.92
N PHE A 118 16.68 -18.62 7.81
CA PHE A 118 17.00 -19.12 6.49
C PHE A 118 18.46 -19.57 6.37
N VAL A 119 19.40 -18.78 6.90
CA VAL A 119 20.84 -19.12 6.98
C VAL A 119 21.08 -20.36 7.85
N ALA A 120 20.41 -20.45 9.00
CA ALA A 120 20.53 -21.61 9.88
C ALA A 120 20.12 -22.91 9.16
N SER A 121 18.93 -22.87 8.49
CA SER A 121 18.44 -24.00 7.70
C SER A 121 19.37 -24.36 6.55
N ALA A 122 19.96 -23.37 5.87
CA ALA A 122 20.96 -23.60 4.82
C ALA A 122 22.20 -24.31 5.35
N GLY A 123 22.64 -23.94 6.57
CA GLY A 123 23.78 -24.59 7.22
C GLY A 123 23.53 -26.07 7.56
N GLU A 124 22.33 -26.38 8.06
CA GLU A 124 21.92 -27.76 8.34
C GLU A 124 21.86 -28.60 7.05
N GLU A 125 21.20 -28.08 6.01
CA GLU A 125 21.08 -28.75 4.71
C GLU A 125 22.43 -28.96 4.04
N LEU A 126 23.36 -28.00 4.08
CA LEU A 126 24.72 -28.16 3.59
C LEU A 126 25.44 -29.30 4.29
N GLY A 127 25.29 -29.44 5.63
CA GLY A 127 25.85 -30.54 6.39
C GLY A 127 25.37 -31.92 5.89
N LEU A 128 24.05 -32.07 5.76
CA LEU A 128 23.43 -33.29 5.24
C LEU A 128 23.89 -33.63 3.81
N ARG A 129 23.98 -32.65 2.93
CA ARG A 129 24.42 -32.84 1.55
C ARG A 129 25.87 -33.27 1.45
N ARG A 130 26.74 -32.71 2.30
CA ARG A 130 28.14 -33.13 2.39
C ARG A 130 28.29 -34.59 2.84
N GLU A 131 27.48 -35.01 3.82
CA GLU A 131 27.44 -36.39 4.30
C GLU A 131 26.97 -37.38 3.22
N CYS A 132 26.03 -36.96 2.37
CA CYS A 132 25.47 -37.78 1.28
C CYS A 132 26.15 -37.64 -0.07
N ASP A 133 27.21 -36.84 -0.16
CA ASP A 133 27.91 -36.51 -1.43
C ASP A 133 26.95 -35.92 -2.50
N VAL A 134 26.01 -35.08 -2.05
CA VAL A 134 25.06 -34.37 -2.93
C VAL A 134 25.55 -32.96 -3.20
N GLN A 135 25.41 -32.50 -4.45
CA GLN A 135 25.79 -31.17 -4.85
C GLN A 135 25.04 -30.10 -4.03
N TRP A 136 25.78 -29.10 -3.58
CA TRP A 136 25.25 -27.93 -2.89
C TRP A 136 24.91 -26.81 -3.87
N THR A 137 23.76 -26.16 -3.66
CA THR A 137 23.40 -24.88 -4.28
C THR A 137 22.96 -23.96 -3.14
N PRO A 138 23.52 -22.74 -3.03
CA PRO A 138 23.17 -21.81 -1.98
C PRO A 138 21.68 -21.49 -1.93
N TYR A 139 21.18 -21.19 -0.75
CA TYR A 139 19.85 -20.66 -0.56
C TYR A 139 19.80 -19.21 -1.03
N GLU A 140 18.68 -18.81 -1.61
CA GLU A 140 18.50 -17.48 -2.17
C GLU A 140 17.11 -16.92 -1.81
N LEU A 141 17.08 -15.65 -1.36
CA LEU A 141 15.86 -14.86 -1.15
C LEU A 141 15.94 -13.62 -2.03
N THR A 142 14.89 -13.32 -2.81
CA THR A 142 14.76 -12.01 -3.43
C THR A 142 13.37 -11.42 -3.19
N LEU A 143 13.30 -10.11 -3.15
CA LEU A 143 12.07 -9.35 -3.19
C LEU A 143 12.24 -8.19 -4.15
N ASP A 144 11.63 -8.31 -5.32
CA ASP A 144 11.65 -7.28 -6.36
C ASP A 144 10.33 -6.51 -6.32
N CYS A 145 10.40 -5.25 -5.91
CA CYS A 145 9.23 -4.36 -5.85
C CYS A 145 9.10 -3.52 -7.11
N THR A 146 7.87 -3.34 -7.57
CA THR A 146 7.47 -2.29 -8.51
C THR A 146 6.49 -1.35 -7.85
N VAL A 147 6.49 -0.08 -8.25
CA VAL A 147 5.67 0.95 -7.60
C VAL A 147 4.85 1.68 -8.65
N TYR A 148 3.55 1.77 -8.41
CA TYR A 148 2.65 2.70 -9.06
C TYR A 148 2.23 3.76 -8.07
N GLN A 149 2.30 5.04 -8.47
CA GLN A 149 1.99 6.17 -7.60
C GLN A 149 1.08 7.16 -8.34
N THR A 150 0.06 7.62 -7.63
CA THR A 150 -0.77 8.78 -7.99
C THR A 150 -0.64 9.86 -6.91
N ASP A 151 -1.41 10.93 -7.01
CA ASP A 151 -1.52 11.94 -5.94
C ASP A 151 -2.30 11.43 -4.72
N ARG A 152 -2.95 10.25 -4.80
CA ARG A 152 -3.81 9.69 -3.77
C ARG A 152 -3.26 8.41 -3.16
N ILE A 153 -2.70 7.53 -3.96
CA ILE A 153 -2.25 6.20 -3.53
C ILE A 153 -0.83 5.88 -3.99
N ILE A 154 -0.20 4.98 -3.24
CA ILE A 154 0.95 4.21 -3.69
C ILE A 154 0.55 2.74 -3.68
N SER A 155 0.72 2.05 -4.82
CA SER A 155 0.54 0.61 -4.94
C SER A 155 1.90 -0.03 -5.20
N VAL A 156 2.30 -0.95 -4.31
CA VAL A 156 3.55 -1.69 -4.40
C VAL A 156 3.24 -3.14 -4.71
N ALA A 157 3.75 -3.65 -5.81
CA ALA A 157 3.75 -5.07 -6.14
C ALA A 157 5.13 -5.65 -5.88
N GLY A 158 5.21 -6.68 -5.04
CA GLY A 158 6.47 -7.35 -4.69
C GLY A 158 6.49 -8.79 -5.18
N LEU A 159 7.45 -9.13 -6.00
CA LEU A 159 7.71 -10.52 -6.39
C LEU A 159 8.71 -11.12 -5.39
N TYR A 160 8.20 -11.95 -4.48
CA TYR A 160 9.02 -12.65 -3.49
C TYR A 160 9.40 -14.03 -4.00
N TYR A 161 10.70 -14.28 -4.07
CA TYR A 161 11.27 -15.53 -4.56
C TYR A 161 12.12 -16.17 -3.47
N THR A 162 12.01 -17.50 -3.32
CA THR A 162 12.86 -18.28 -2.44
C THR A 162 13.39 -19.52 -3.16
N TYR A 163 14.66 -19.81 -2.97
CA TYR A 163 15.26 -21.06 -3.40
C TYR A 163 15.99 -21.72 -2.22
N THR A 164 15.65 -22.95 -1.93
CA THR A 164 16.19 -23.75 -0.82
C THR A 164 16.87 -25.01 -1.29
N SER A 165 17.67 -24.90 -2.37
CA SER A 165 18.42 -26.04 -2.95
C SER A 165 17.54 -27.22 -3.39
N GLY A 166 16.23 -27.01 -3.57
CA GLY A 166 15.25 -27.99 -4.03
C GLY A 166 15.22 -28.16 -5.56
N ALA A 167 14.16 -28.81 -6.06
CA ALA A 167 13.97 -29.04 -7.49
C ALA A 167 13.66 -27.75 -8.29
N HIS A 168 12.99 -26.81 -7.65
CA HIS A 168 12.64 -25.51 -8.23
C HIS A 168 12.50 -24.47 -7.10
N PRO A 169 12.57 -23.16 -7.42
CA PRO A 169 12.26 -22.09 -6.48
C PRO A 169 10.76 -22.05 -6.17
N ASN A 170 10.40 -21.27 -5.15
CA ASN A 170 9.04 -20.85 -4.90
C ASN A 170 8.95 -19.35 -5.13
N THR A 171 7.80 -18.90 -5.62
CA THR A 171 7.55 -17.50 -5.93
C THR A 171 6.16 -17.12 -5.44
N TRP A 172 6.06 -15.97 -4.80
CA TRP A 172 4.79 -15.40 -4.36
C TRP A 172 4.67 -13.95 -4.79
N GLN A 173 3.48 -13.54 -5.15
CA GLN A 173 3.16 -12.15 -5.34
C GLN A 173 2.71 -11.55 -4.01
N LEU A 174 3.32 -10.45 -3.61
CA LEU A 174 2.96 -9.64 -2.45
C LEU A 174 2.39 -8.30 -2.93
N SER A 175 1.59 -7.66 -2.09
CA SER A 175 0.96 -6.39 -2.42
C SER A 175 0.81 -5.49 -1.21
N TRP A 176 1.01 -4.20 -1.42
CA TRP A 176 0.77 -3.16 -0.41
C TRP A 176 0.21 -1.92 -1.10
N ASN A 177 -1.01 -1.53 -0.73
CA ASN A 177 -1.63 -0.31 -1.22
C ASN A 177 -1.72 0.68 -0.06
N PHE A 178 -1.28 1.90 -0.28
CA PHE A 178 -1.16 2.94 0.74
C PHE A 178 -1.93 4.19 0.34
N ASP A 179 -2.80 4.65 1.22
CA ASP A 179 -3.53 5.91 1.10
C ASP A 179 -2.65 7.06 1.62
N LEU A 180 -2.31 7.99 0.75
CA LEU A 180 -1.43 9.13 1.07
C LEU A 180 -2.13 10.17 1.94
N GLU A 181 -3.46 10.28 1.87
CA GLU A 181 -4.24 11.22 2.68
C GLU A 181 -4.42 10.70 4.11
N GLN A 182 -4.76 9.40 4.25
CA GLN A 182 -4.94 8.79 5.57
C GLN A 182 -3.61 8.36 6.22
N GLY A 183 -2.53 8.25 5.45
CA GLY A 183 -1.24 7.75 5.93
C GLY A 183 -1.31 6.28 6.38
N ALA A 184 -2.10 5.45 5.69
CA ALA A 184 -2.39 4.08 6.09
C ALA A 184 -2.45 3.11 4.91
N PHE A 185 -2.08 1.84 5.16
CA PHE A 185 -2.30 0.77 4.19
C PHE A 185 -3.78 0.39 4.12
N PHE A 186 -4.23 0.02 2.93
CA PHE A 186 -5.61 -0.38 2.69
C PHE A 186 -5.69 -1.65 1.83
N GLY A 187 -6.80 -2.36 1.98
CA GLY A 187 -7.20 -3.48 1.14
C GLY A 187 -8.35 -3.11 0.22
N PRO A 188 -8.72 -4.01 -0.72
CA PRO A 188 -9.78 -3.75 -1.67
C PRO A 188 -11.17 -3.55 -1.03
N GLU A 189 -11.36 -3.96 0.23
CA GLU A 189 -12.58 -3.77 1.00
C GLU A 189 -12.92 -2.30 1.26
N LEU A 190 -11.93 -1.39 1.22
CA LEU A 190 -12.17 0.05 1.36
C LEU A 190 -12.74 0.70 0.10
N LEU A 191 -12.76 0.01 -1.04
CA LEU A 191 -13.23 0.56 -2.30
C LEU A 191 -14.76 0.58 -2.43
N ALA A 192 -15.49 -0.18 -1.59
CA ALA A 192 -16.93 -0.24 -1.63
C ALA A 192 -17.56 -0.38 -0.24
N ASP A 193 -18.81 0.09 -0.11
CA ASP A 193 -19.55 0.08 1.15
C ASP A 193 -20.34 -1.23 1.38
N ASN A 194 -20.30 -2.15 0.41
CA ASN A 194 -21.08 -3.38 0.40
C ASN A 194 -20.33 -4.51 -0.35
N THR A 195 -20.97 -5.67 -0.49
CA THR A 195 -20.40 -6.86 -1.16
C THR A 195 -20.53 -6.84 -2.68
N GLU A 196 -21.18 -5.84 -3.29
CA GLU A 196 -21.44 -5.82 -4.73
C GLU A 196 -20.14 -5.74 -5.55
N LEU A 197 -19.14 -4.98 -5.08
CA LEU A 197 -17.83 -4.94 -5.71
C LEU A 197 -17.15 -6.30 -5.67
N GLN A 198 -17.16 -6.96 -4.52
CA GLN A 198 -16.59 -8.31 -4.36
C GLN A 198 -17.23 -9.32 -5.32
N GLU A 199 -18.56 -9.32 -5.39
CA GLU A 199 -19.30 -10.22 -6.26
C GLU A 199 -19.03 -9.93 -7.74
N ALA A 200 -18.97 -8.64 -8.14
CA ALA A 200 -18.67 -8.22 -9.49
C ALA A 200 -17.24 -8.63 -9.89
N VAL A 201 -16.25 -8.32 -9.04
CA VAL A 201 -14.83 -8.65 -9.28
C VAL A 201 -14.64 -10.17 -9.38
N SER A 202 -15.19 -10.94 -8.45
CA SER A 202 -15.12 -12.40 -8.49
C SER A 202 -15.73 -12.97 -9.76
N GLY A 203 -16.91 -12.46 -10.17
CA GLY A 203 -17.58 -12.85 -11.40
C GLY A 203 -16.76 -12.57 -12.65
N GLU A 204 -16.12 -11.40 -12.71
CA GLU A 204 -15.27 -10.99 -13.84
C GLU A 204 -13.98 -11.83 -13.91
N ILE A 205 -13.33 -12.11 -12.77
CA ILE A 205 -12.15 -12.99 -12.72
C ILE A 205 -12.52 -14.40 -13.19
N ILE A 206 -13.64 -14.97 -12.72
CA ILE A 206 -14.12 -16.29 -13.16
C ILE A 206 -14.40 -16.28 -14.68
N ARG A 207 -14.98 -15.19 -15.22
CA ARG A 207 -15.19 -15.05 -16.66
C ARG A 207 -13.86 -15.06 -17.43
N GLN A 208 -12.88 -14.27 -16.99
CA GLN A 208 -11.54 -14.23 -17.60
C GLN A 208 -10.81 -15.57 -17.50
N ALA A 209 -10.96 -16.30 -16.39
CA ALA A 209 -10.37 -17.63 -16.22
C ALA A 209 -10.98 -18.67 -17.18
N LYS A 210 -12.28 -18.55 -17.52
CA LYS A 210 -12.97 -19.43 -18.48
C LYS A 210 -12.68 -19.09 -19.94
N GLU A 211 -12.41 -17.83 -20.21
CA GLU A 211 -12.11 -17.30 -21.54
C GLU A 211 -10.70 -16.69 -21.53
N PRO A 212 -9.64 -17.53 -21.53
CA PRO A 212 -8.29 -17.04 -21.38
C PRO A 212 -7.95 -16.03 -22.48
N LEU A 213 -7.48 -14.88 -22.06
CA LEU A 213 -6.97 -13.83 -22.95
C LEU A 213 -5.62 -14.29 -23.53
N GLU A 214 -5.21 -13.75 -24.67
CA GLU A 214 -3.94 -14.11 -25.34
C GLU A 214 -2.70 -13.87 -24.46
N ASP A 215 -2.83 -13.15 -23.34
CA ASP A 215 -1.74 -12.60 -22.52
C ASP A 215 -1.58 -13.28 -21.15
N GLY A 216 -1.45 -14.59 -21.07
CA GLY A 216 -0.80 -15.19 -19.89
C GLY A 216 -1.71 -15.88 -18.89
N THR A 217 -3.00 -16.05 -19.15
CA THR A 217 -3.81 -17.02 -18.42
C THR A 217 -3.67 -18.40 -19.03
N VAL A 218 -3.63 -19.42 -18.16
CA VAL A 218 -3.61 -20.81 -18.65
C VAL A 218 -4.99 -21.23 -19.13
N PRO A 219 -5.10 -22.29 -19.97
CA PRO A 219 -6.37 -22.91 -20.32
C PRO A 219 -7.16 -23.29 -19.07
N ALA A 220 -8.50 -23.19 -19.14
CA ALA A 220 -9.38 -23.41 -17.98
C ALA A 220 -9.21 -24.79 -17.32
N GLU A 221 -8.81 -25.80 -18.09
CA GLU A 221 -8.54 -27.16 -17.60
C GLU A 221 -7.28 -27.29 -16.71
N TRP A 222 -6.45 -26.23 -16.60
CA TRP A 222 -5.31 -26.21 -15.70
C TRP A 222 -5.66 -25.76 -14.30
N TYR A 223 -6.81 -25.07 -14.12
CA TYR A 223 -7.24 -24.63 -12.79
C TYR A 223 -7.69 -25.83 -11.96
N TRP A 224 -7.55 -25.71 -10.64
CA TRP A 224 -8.08 -26.69 -9.70
C TRP A 224 -9.60 -26.80 -9.84
N GLU A 225 -10.19 -27.95 -9.45
CA GLU A 225 -11.64 -28.18 -9.55
C GLU A 225 -12.47 -27.14 -8.77
N ASP A 226 -11.89 -26.57 -7.69
CA ASP A 226 -12.51 -25.60 -6.79
C ASP A 226 -12.06 -24.14 -7.01
N TYR A 227 -11.38 -23.84 -8.13
CA TYR A 227 -10.82 -22.49 -8.39
C TYR A 227 -11.87 -21.36 -8.30
N GLU A 228 -13.14 -21.62 -8.69
CA GLU A 228 -14.20 -20.63 -8.59
C GLU A 228 -14.51 -20.29 -7.12
N ALA A 229 -14.46 -21.28 -6.20
CA ALA A 229 -14.66 -21.05 -4.78
C ALA A 229 -13.48 -20.28 -4.14
N ILE A 230 -12.25 -20.52 -4.62
CA ILE A 230 -11.06 -19.77 -4.21
C ILE A 230 -11.18 -18.31 -4.68
N ILE A 231 -11.55 -18.09 -5.94
CA ILE A 231 -11.77 -16.72 -6.50
C ILE A 231 -12.91 -16.00 -5.77
N ALA A 232 -13.97 -16.70 -5.34
CA ALA A 232 -15.04 -16.08 -4.56
C ALA A 232 -14.62 -15.61 -3.17
N ASN A 233 -13.47 -16.06 -2.67
CA ASN A 233 -12.91 -15.64 -1.39
C ASN A 233 -12.06 -14.37 -1.54
N TRP A 234 -12.66 -13.21 -1.33
CA TRP A 234 -12.02 -11.89 -1.40
C TRP A 234 -10.73 -11.77 -0.56
N ALA A 235 -10.68 -12.46 0.60
CA ALA A 235 -9.53 -12.43 1.50
C ALA A 235 -8.28 -13.14 0.94
N SER A 236 -8.42 -13.95 -0.13
CA SER A 236 -7.30 -14.60 -0.80
C SER A 236 -6.65 -13.75 -1.91
N TYR A 237 -7.17 -12.55 -2.16
CA TYR A 237 -6.68 -11.72 -3.25
C TYR A 237 -5.38 -11.01 -2.89
N THR A 238 -4.40 -11.10 -3.82
CA THR A 238 -3.30 -10.15 -3.89
C THR A 238 -3.66 -9.08 -4.91
N VAL A 239 -3.87 -7.84 -4.44
CA VAL A 239 -4.40 -6.74 -5.25
C VAL A 239 -3.38 -5.62 -5.37
N ASN A 240 -3.05 -5.25 -6.59
CA ASN A 240 -2.28 -4.06 -6.93
C ASN A 240 -3.10 -3.13 -7.83
N PHE A 241 -2.62 -1.89 -7.96
CA PHE A 241 -3.11 -0.94 -8.93
C PHE A 241 -1.97 -0.54 -9.87
N ASP A 242 -2.29 -0.26 -11.12
CA ASP A 242 -1.40 0.32 -12.11
C ASP A 242 -2.14 1.41 -12.92
N GLU A 243 -1.55 1.91 -14.00
CA GLU A 243 -2.16 2.94 -14.85
C GLU A 243 -3.43 2.47 -15.57
N GLU A 244 -3.65 1.18 -15.70
CA GLU A 244 -4.79 0.60 -16.41
C GLU A 244 -5.95 0.25 -15.47
N GLY A 245 -5.67 -0.09 -14.21
CA GLY A 245 -6.71 -0.46 -13.25
C GLY A 245 -6.26 -1.28 -12.07
N MET A 246 -7.16 -2.11 -11.58
CA MET A 246 -6.92 -3.08 -10.51
C MET A 246 -6.39 -4.38 -11.10
N VAL A 247 -5.31 -4.88 -10.53
CA VAL A 247 -4.68 -6.14 -10.89
C VAL A 247 -4.83 -7.11 -9.73
N VAL A 248 -5.51 -8.24 -9.96
CA VAL A 248 -5.64 -9.33 -8.99
C VAL A 248 -4.72 -10.46 -9.41
N ILE A 249 -3.86 -10.89 -8.50
CA ILE A 249 -2.84 -11.89 -8.77
C ILE A 249 -2.99 -13.04 -7.78
N PHE A 250 -2.90 -14.25 -8.31
CA PHE A 250 -2.79 -15.49 -7.54
C PHE A 250 -1.42 -16.11 -7.78
N SER A 251 -0.75 -16.49 -6.71
CA SER A 251 0.57 -17.10 -6.74
C SER A 251 0.50 -18.54 -7.24
N PRO A 252 1.63 -19.14 -7.66
CA PRO A 252 1.68 -20.54 -8.02
C PRO A 252 1.08 -21.42 -6.92
N TYR A 253 0.34 -22.46 -7.31
CA TYR A 253 -0.44 -23.35 -6.45
C TYR A 253 -1.73 -22.78 -5.84
N GLU A 254 -2.03 -21.49 -5.97
CA GLU A 254 -3.29 -20.94 -5.45
C GLU A 254 -4.49 -21.36 -6.33
N LEU A 255 -4.41 -21.16 -7.64
CA LEU A 255 -5.48 -21.55 -8.57
C LEU A 255 -5.13 -22.72 -9.47
N ALA A 256 -3.84 -22.98 -9.69
CA ALA A 256 -3.35 -23.91 -10.69
C ALA A 256 -1.98 -24.49 -10.26
N PRO A 257 -1.47 -25.57 -10.91
CA PRO A 257 -0.15 -26.13 -10.62
C PRO A 257 0.97 -25.09 -10.81
N TYR A 258 2.13 -25.32 -10.18
CA TYR A 258 3.31 -24.47 -10.28
C TYR A 258 3.69 -24.08 -11.72
N ALA A 259 3.58 -25.01 -12.67
CA ALA A 259 3.90 -24.78 -14.08
C ALA A 259 2.99 -23.72 -14.75
N ALA A 260 1.84 -23.40 -14.16
CA ALA A 260 0.98 -22.34 -14.62
C ALA A 260 1.51 -20.93 -14.29
N GLY A 261 2.44 -20.84 -13.33
CA GLY A 261 2.98 -19.56 -12.87
C GLY A 261 1.97 -18.70 -12.12
N LEU A 262 2.22 -17.39 -12.09
CA LEU A 262 1.30 -16.39 -11.54
C LEU A 262 0.08 -16.27 -12.44
N GLN A 263 -1.12 -16.27 -11.86
CA GLN A 263 -2.36 -16.03 -12.58
C GLN A 263 -2.80 -14.59 -12.33
N THR A 264 -2.80 -13.78 -13.39
CA THR A 264 -3.03 -12.33 -13.30
C THR A 264 -4.30 -11.96 -14.02
N PHE A 265 -5.20 -11.25 -13.34
CA PHE A 265 -6.47 -10.76 -13.86
C PHE A 265 -6.53 -9.24 -13.74
N ARG A 266 -6.92 -8.56 -14.83
CA ARG A 266 -6.98 -7.10 -14.89
C ARG A 266 -8.41 -6.61 -15.00
N LEU A 267 -8.73 -5.58 -14.21
CA LEU A 267 -10.02 -4.90 -14.20
C LEU A 267 -9.76 -3.41 -14.42
N SER A 268 -10.10 -2.92 -15.61
CA SER A 268 -9.86 -1.51 -15.95
C SER A 268 -10.63 -0.55 -15.05
N TYR A 269 -10.12 0.66 -14.85
CA TYR A 269 -10.81 1.70 -14.07
C TYR A 269 -12.23 1.97 -14.59
N ASN A 270 -12.44 2.00 -15.90
CA ASN A 270 -13.78 2.15 -16.49
C ASN A 270 -14.73 1.02 -16.11
N TRP A 271 -14.22 -0.19 -15.95
CA TRP A 271 -15.01 -1.34 -15.51
C TRP A 271 -15.31 -1.28 -14.01
N LEU A 272 -14.33 -0.84 -13.20
CA LEU A 272 -14.45 -0.76 -11.74
C LEU A 272 -15.37 0.37 -11.28
N GLU A 273 -15.31 1.53 -11.93
CA GLU A 273 -15.95 2.77 -11.48
C GLU A 273 -17.42 2.61 -11.07
N PRO A 274 -18.30 1.91 -11.82
CA PRO A 274 -19.70 1.72 -11.43
C PRO A 274 -19.90 0.93 -10.13
N HIS A 275 -18.91 0.14 -9.71
CA HIS A 275 -18.96 -0.73 -8.53
C HIS A 275 -18.33 -0.08 -7.30
N LEU A 276 -17.65 1.07 -7.45
CA LEU A 276 -16.96 1.75 -6.37
C LEU A 276 -17.93 2.62 -5.55
N SER A 277 -17.68 2.73 -4.24
CA SER A 277 -18.27 3.75 -3.38
C SER A 277 -17.76 5.15 -3.79
N ALA A 278 -18.37 6.21 -3.23
CA ALA A 278 -17.85 7.55 -3.39
C ALA A 278 -16.41 7.66 -2.86
N HIS A 279 -16.15 7.04 -1.70
CA HIS A 279 -14.80 6.98 -1.13
C HIS A 279 -13.82 6.22 -2.03
N GLY A 280 -14.20 5.06 -2.57
CA GLY A 280 -13.37 4.29 -3.47
C GLY A 280 -13.00 5.04 -4.75
N ARG A 281 -13.96 5.79 -5.35
CA ARG A 281 -13.66 6.67 -6.49
C ARG A 281 -12.67 7.78 -6.12
N ALA A 282 -12.89 8.44 -4.97
CA ALA A 282 -11.98 9.48 -4.48
C ALA A 282 -10.56 8.94 -4.27
N LEU A 283 -10.45 7.78 -3.60
CA LEU A 283 -9.19 7.11 -3.32
C LEU A 283 -8.41 6.76 -4.58
N LEU A 284 -9.10 6.29 -5.63
CA LEU A 284 -8.48 5.95 -6.92
C LEU A 284 -8.37 7.14 -7.90
N GLY A 285 -8.80 8.34 -7.49
CA GLY A 285 -8.76 9.53 -8.35
C GLY A 285 -9.74 9.50 -9.53
N LEU A 286 -10.86 8.78 -9.39
CA LEU A 286 -11.89 8.60 -10.42
C LEU A 286 -13.12 9.50 -10.19
N GLU A 287 -12.99 10.57 -9.41
CA GLU A 287 -14.06 11.54 -9.23
C GLU A 287 -14.25 12.35 -10.55
N ALA A 288 -15.51 12.56 -10.92
CA ALA A 288 -15.82 13.48 -12.01
C ALA A 288 -15.42 14.91 -11.60
N GLU A 289 -14.68 15.60 -12.46
CA GLU A 289 -14.35 17.04 -12.30
C GLU A 289 -15.62 17.92 -12.27
#